data_6bf8a4a096f3bf453bee0f1b9c1f84d2
#
_entry.id   6bf8a4a096f3bf453bee0f1b9c1f84d2
#
_cell.length_a   1.000
_cell.length_b   1.000
_cell.length_c   1.000
_cell.angle_alpha   90.00
_cell.angle_beta   90.00
_cell.angle_gamma   90.00
#
_symmetry.space_group_name_H-M   'P 1'
#
loop_
_entity.id
_entity.type
_entity.pdbx_description
1 polymer ?
#
loop_
_entity_poly.entity_id
_entity_poly.type
_entity_poly.pdbx_seq_one_letter_code
_entity_poly.pdbx_strand_id
1 'polypeptide(L)'
;MALIKQKKISNYIIEVSLNRPEKLNALTKPMWKELGSVFKKLSKNKDLRCIVIRGEGGKSFSPGNDIGEFEKERSNSKLAKAYGVFLHGTLRAIQDCPIPTVALIEGICVGGGMEIAACCDLRVCGQSSRFGVPIKRLGLTMAAKELQALLGITNYSIAMEILLEGRIMSAKEAYEKNLVNKVVPDEDVEKEAYKTAELICGGAPKVARWHKQFAKEILKTGKVTSKLNNLGYKCYDTKDFQIGYKSFLTKTKPKFKNK
;
A
#
# COMPACT_ATOMS: atom_id res chain seq x y z
N MET A 1 -14.73 19.03 5.37
CA MET A 1 -13.27 18.73 5.35
C MET A 1 -13.00 17.67 4.30
N ALA A 2 -11.81 17.66 3.65
CA ALA A 2 -11.43 16.60 2.71
C ALA A 2 -11.32 15.25 3.46
N LEU A 3 -11.89 14.19 2.89
CA LEU A 3 -11.85 12.85 3.48
C LEU A 3 -10.50 12.16 3.25
N ILE A 4 -9.80 12.54 2.18
CA ILE A 4 -8.45 12.10 1.85
C ILE A 4 -7.58 13.34 1.69
N LYS A 5 -6.58 13.48 2.56
CA LYS A 5 -5.63 14.60 2.48
C LYS A 5 -4.41 14.21 1.65
N GLN A 6 -3.78 15.21 1.06
CA GLN A 6 -2.50 15.08 0.38
C GLN A 6 -1.55 16.14 0.90
N LYS A 7 -0.37 15.72 1.37
CA LYS A 7 0.68 16.62 1.88
C LYS A 7 1.99 16.35 1.13
N LYS A 8 2.56 17.40 0.57
CA LYS A 8 3.89 17.30 -0.04
C LYS A 8 4.94 17.27 1.07
N ILE A 9 5.66 16.16 1.18
CA ILE A 9 6.75 15.98 2.15
C ILE A 9 8.07 16.47 1.56
N SER A 10 8.31 16.17 0.29
CA SER A 10 9.47 16.65 -0.47
C SER A 10 9.12 16.78 -1.94
N ASN A 11 10.09 17.14 -2.79
CA ASN A 11 9.86 17.16 -4.23
C ASN A 11 9.52 15.78 -4.82
N TYR A 12 9.86 14.70 -4.12
CA TYR A 12 9.73 13.32 -4.59
C TYR A 12 8.77 12.46 -3.77
N ILE A 13 8.32 12.95 -2.61
CA ILE A 13 7.48 12.21 -1.68
C ILE A 13 6.19 12.98 -1.44
N ILE A 14 5.06 12.30 -1.61
CA ILE A 14 3.74 12.78 -1.20
C ILE A 14 3.16 11.83 -0.15
N GLU A 15 2.54 12.41 0.86
CA GLU A 15 1.73 11.70 1.84
C GLU A 15 0.27 11.76 1.42
N VAL A 16 -0.42 10.64 1.56
CA VAL A 16 -1.87 10.49 1.39
C VAL A 16 -2.44 10.00 2.71
N SER A 17 -3.35 10.77 3.32
CA SER A 17 -3.90 10.42 4.63
C SER A 17 -5.39 10.14 4.56
N LEU A 18 -5.82 9.05 5.19
CA LEU A 18 -7.21 8.78 5.52
C LEU A 18 -7.61 9.76 6.63
N ASN A 19 -8.56 10.65 6.38
CA ASN A 19 -8.84 11.78 7.27
C ASN A 19 -10.25 11.72 7.87
N ARG A 20 -10.41 10.81 8.83
CA ARG A 20 -11.60 10.69 9.65
C ARG A 20 -11.22 10.19 11.06
N PRO A 21 -10.29 10.90 11.75
CA PRO A 21 -9.71 10.44 13.02
C PRO A 21 -10.73 10.25 14.14
N GLU A 22 -11.82 11.02 14.16
CA GLU A 22 -12.93 10.89 15.11
C GLU A 22 -13.68 9.56 15.02
N LYS A 23 -13.52 8.83 13.90
CA LYS A 23 -14.02 7.48 13.67
C LYS A 23 -12.88 6.50 13.38
N LEU A 24 -11.68 6.77 13.95
CA LEU A 24 -10.48 5.94 13.76
C LEU A 24 -10.15 5.68 12.28
N ASN A 25 -10.52 6.58 11.38
CA ASN A 25 -10.38 6.45 9.92
C ASN A 25 -11.18 5.29 9.32
N ALA A 26 -12.35 4.95 9.89
CA ALA A 26 -13.29 4.01 9.29
C ALA A 26 -13.71 4.50 7.89
N LEU A 27 -13.64 3.60 6.91
CA LEU A 27 -13.76 3.90 5.49
C LEU A 27 -15.23 3.93 5.06
N THR A 28 -15.66 5.07 4.55
CA THR A 28 -16.95 5.23 3.91
C THR A 28 -16.84 5.09 2.39
N LYS A 29 -17.97 4.87 1.72
CA LYS A 29 -18.03 4.81 0.25
C LYS A 29 -17.43 6.06 -0.43
N PRO A 30 -17.69 7.31 0.04
CA PRO A 30 -16.99 8.50 -0.45
C PRO A 30 -15.48 8.44 -0.27
N MET A 31 -14.97 7.95 0.89
CA MET A 31 -13.53 7.80 1.11
C MET A 31 -12.89 6.83 0.12
N TRP A 32 -13.52 5.67 -0.11
CA TRP A 32 -13.05 4.73 -1.13
C TRP A 32 -12.95 5.39 -2.51
N LYS A 33 -14.01 6.10 -2.93
CA LYS A 33 -14.05 6.79 -4.22
C LYS A 33 -12.95 7.85 -4.33
N GLU A 34 -12.78 8.68 -3.30
CA GLU A 34 -11.80 9.76 -3.29
C GLU A 34 -10.37 9.20 -3.28
N LEU A 35 -10.07 8.19 -2.44
CA LEU A 35 -8.76 7.54 -2.38
C LEU A 35 -8.37 6.94 -3.73
N GLY A 36 -9.30 6.23 -4.40
CA GLY A 36 -9.06 5.67 -5.72
C GLY A 36 -8.76 6.76 -6.77
N SER A 37 -9.47 7.89 -6.72
CA SER A 37 -9.22 9.05 -7.59
C SER A 37 -7.84 9.66 -7.34
N VAL A 38 -7.45 9.81 -6.08
CA VAL A 38 -6.13 10.33 -5.68
C VAL A 38 -5.03 9.45 -6.25
N PHE A 39 -5.09 8.14 -6.04
CA PHE A 39 -4.07 7.23 -6.57
C PHE A 39 -4.01 7.20 -8.10
N LYS A 40 -5.15 7.24 -8.80
CA LYS A 40 -5.19 7.34 -10.26
C LYS A 40 -4.54 8.64 -10.78
N LYS A 41 -4.71 9.77 -10.06
CA LYS A 41 -4.07 11.04 -10.39
C LYS A 41 -2.57 10.99 -10.12
N LEU A 42 -2.17 10.53 -8.93
CA LEU A 42 -0.75 10.43 -8.55
C LEU A 42 0.04 9.48 -9.46
N SER A 43 -0.56 8.38 -9.90
CA SER A 43 0.07 7.40 -10.81
C SER A 43 0.57 8.02 -12.13
N LYS A 44 0.00 9.15 -12.55
CA LYS A 44 0.39 9.88 -13.75
C LYS A 44 1.57 10.84 -13.52
N ASN A 45 1.91 11.12 -12.26
CA ASN A 45 2.98 12.04 -11.92
C ASN A 45 4.35 11.36 -12.09
N LYS A 46 5.12 11.86 -13.07
CA LYS A 46 6.44 11.30 -13.41
C LYS A 46 7.54 11.70 -12.42
N ASP A 47 7.34 12.80 -11.68
CA ASP A 47 8.36 13.34 -10.77
C ASP A 47 8.32 12.67 -9.39
N LEU A 48 7.17 12.15 -8.97
CA LEU A 48 7.05 11.42 -7.72
C LEU A 48 7.85 10.11 -7.76
N ARG A 49 8.52 9.82 -6.63
CA ARG A 49 9.34 8.62 -6.44
C ARG A 49 8.80 7.71 -5.34
N CYS A 50 8.02 8.26 -4.40
CA CYS A 50 7.37 7.48 -3.35
C CYS A 50 6.06 8.13 -2.91
N ILE A 51 5.07 7.31 -2.55
CA ILE A 51 3.83 7.71 -1.90
C ILE A 51 3.81 7.04 -0.53
N VAL A 52 3.62 7.84 0.53
CA VAL A 52 3.37 7.33 1.88
C VAL A 52 1.87 7.42 2.14
N ILE A 53 1.23 6.34 2.60
CA ILE A 53 -0.17 6.35 3.01
C ILE A 53 -0.28 6.09 4.52
N ARG A 54 -1.11 6.89 5.20
CA ARG A 54 -1.35 6.77 6.65
C ARG A 54 -2.80 7.08 7.04
N GLY A 55 -3.13 6.85 8.31
CA GLY A 55 -4.32 7.40 8.96
C GLY A 55 -4.00 8.68 9.70
N GLU A 56 -4.88 9.67 9.68
CA GLU A 56 -4.76 10.89 10.49
C GLU A 56 -5.00 10.59 11.97
N GLY A 57 -4.37 11.39 12.83
CA GLY A 57 -4.60 11.38 14.29
C GLY A 57 -3.71 10.43 15.09
N GLY A 58 -2.80 9.65 14.46
CA GLY A 58 -1.76 8.85 15.14
C GLY A 58 -2.28 7.65 15.97
N LYS A 59 -3.58 7.36 15.96
CA LYS A 59 -4.19 6.29 16.77
C LYS A 59 -4.61 5.05 15.98
N SER A 60 -4.83 5.23 14.69
CA SER A 60 -5.34 4.19 13.83
C SER A 60 -4.99 4.47 12.37
N PHE A 61 -4.48 3.48 11.69
CA PHE A 61 -4.42 3.51 10.24
C PHE A 61 -5.84 3.45 9.67
N SER A 62 -6.57 2.37 9.94
CA SER A 62 -8.02 2.23 9.70
C SER A 62 -8.55 0.91 10.28
N PRO A 63 -9.74 0.88 10.89
CA PRO A 63 -10.43 -0.34 11.29
C PRO A 63 -11.17 -1.03 10.14
N GLY A 64 -11.11 -0.47 8.92
CA GLY A 64 -11.84 -0.96 7.76
C GLY A 64 -13.11 -0.18 7.45
N ASN A 65 -14.08 -0.85 6.82
CA ASN A 65 -15.34 -0.23 6.40
C ASN A 65 -16.17 0.27 7.58
N ASP A 66 -16.81 1.43 7.42
CA ASP A 66 -17.78 1.93 8.38
C ASP A 66 -19.03 1.03 8.36
N ILE A 67 -19.24 0.30 9.45
CA ILE A 67 -20.38 -0.63 9.60
C ILE A 67 -21.71 0.13 9.57
N GLY A 68 -21.73 1.42 9.95
CA GLY A 68 -22.93 2.25 9.87
C GLY A 68 -23.48 2.45 8.45
N GLU A 69 -22.65 2.20 7.41
CA GLU A 69 -23.12 2.23 6.01
C GLU A 69 -23.76 0.90 5.55
N PHE A 70 -23.64 -0.20 6.31
CA PHE A 70 -24.00 -1.55 5.81
C PHE A 70 -25.47 -1.69 5.49
N GLU A 71 -26.35 -1.21 6.35
CA GLU A 71 -27.80 -1.30 6.13
C GLU A 71 -28.18 -0.62 4.81
N LYS A 72 -27.67 0.57 4.55
CA LYS A 72 -28.02 1.37 3.37
C LYS A 72 -27.27 0.93 2.11
N GLU A 73 -26.00 0.59 2.23
CA GLU A 73 -25.08 0.46 1.08
C GLU A 73 -24.67 -0.99 0.77
N ARG A 74 -24.93 -1.95 1.70
CA ARG A 74 -24.45 -3.33 1.58
C ARG A 74 -25.41 -4.39 2.11
N SER A 75 -26.68 -4.07 2.36
CA SER A 75 -27.65 -4.98 2.96
C SER A 75 -28.03 -6.20 2.11
N ASN A 76 -27.68 -6.21 0.84
CA ASN A 76 -27.89 -7.34 -0.07
C ASN A 76 -26.81 -7.42 -1.14
N SER A 77 -26.80 -8.53 -1.90
CA SER A 77 -25.76 -8.79 -2.92
C SER A 77 -25.70 -7.72 -4.02
N LYS A 78 -26.83 -7.12 -4.40
CA LYS A 78 -26.89 -6.06 -5.43
C LYS A 78 -26.20 -4.79 -4.94
N LEU A 79 -26.52 -4.33 -3.74
CA LEU A 79 -25.91 -3.17 -3.11
C LEU A 79 -24.43 -3.42 -2.79
N ALA A 80 -24.09 -4.59 -2.23
CA ALA A 80 -22.72 -4.97 -1.95
C ALA A 80 -21.84 -4.99 -3.23
N LYS A 81 -22.36 -5.48 -4.35
CA LYS A 81 -21.67 -5.42 -5.65
C LYS A 81 -21.43 -3.99 -6.10
N ALA A 82 -22.43 -3.12 -5.98
CA ALA A 82 -22.30 -1.70 -6.35
C ALA A 82 -21.28 -0.98 -5.46
N TYR A 83 -21.24 -1.25 -4.16
CA TYR A 83 -20.20 -0.76 -3.24
C TYR A 83 -18.81 -1.28 -3.63
N GLY A 84 -18.72 -2.57 -3.92
CA GLY A 84 -17.49 -3.25 -4.31
C GLY A 84 -16.82 -2.66 -5.56
N VAL A 85 -17.57 -1.99 -6.45
CA VAL A 85 -16.98 -1.28 -7.60
C VAL A 85 -15.99 -0.20 -7.14
N PHE A 86 -16.34 0.57 -6.12
CA PHE A 86 -15.48 1.61 -5.58
C PHE A 86 -14.34 1.04 -4.75
N LEU A 87 -14.64 0.11 -3.84
CA LEU A 87 -13.65 -0.55 -2.99
C LEU A 87 -12.58 -1.25 -3.85
N HIS A 88 -12.97 -2.19 -4.70
CA HIS A 88 -12.03 -2.93 -5.54
C HIS A 88 -11.33 -2.03 -6.56
N GLY A 89 -12.02 -1.00 -7.07
CA GLY A 89 -11.44 0.00 -7.95
C GLY A 89 -10.33 0.80 -7.28
N THR A 90 -10.46 1.06 -5.98
CA THR A 90 -9.46 1.76 -5.17
C THR A 90 -8.28 0.85 -4.84
N LEU A 91 -8.52 -0.36 -4.35
CA LEU A 91 -7.45 -1.33 -4.08
C LEU A 91 -6.61 -1.55 -5.34
N ARG A 92 -7.26 -1.73 -6.49
CA ARG A 92 -6.59 -1.85 -7.76
C ARG A 92 -5.78 -0.60 -8.12
N ALA A 93 -6.30 0.60 -7.90
CA ALA A 93 -5.57 1.85 -8.18
C ALA A 93 -4.30 1.98 -7.33
N ILE A 94 -4.30 1.49 -6.08
CA ILE A 94 -3.12 1.44 -5.21
C ILE A 94 -2.14 0.38 -5.73
N GLN A 95 -2.61 -0.83 -5.99
CA GLN A 95 -1.80 -1.93 -6.51
C GLN A 95 -1.16 -1.58 -7.86
N ASP A 96 -1.93 -1.01 -8.80
CA ASP A 96 -1.44 -0.70 -10.15
C ASP A 96 -0.64 0.61 -10.21
N CYS A 97 -0.55 1.36 -9.10
CA CYS A 97 0.27 2.55 -9.04
C CYS A 97 1.74 2.20 -9.37
N PRO A 98 2.34 2.82 -10.40
CA PRO A 98 3.72 2.52 -10.76
C PRO A 98 4.73 3.11 -9.78
N ILE A 99 4.31 4.08 -8.95
CA ILE A 99 5.14 4.73 -7.97
C ILE A 99 5.22 3.83 -6.74
N PRO A 100 6.40 3.57 -6.17
CA PRO A 100 6.56 2.88 -4.90
C PRO A 100 5.69 3.45 -3.79
N THR A 101 5.10 2.58 -2.98
CA THR A 101 4.16 2.95 -1.91
C THR A 101 4.61 2.37 -0.57
N VAL A 102 4.53 3.18 0.48
CA VAL A 102 4.83 2.79 1.86
C VAL A 102 3.59 3.04 2.71
N ALA A 103 3.07 2.02 3.38
CA ALA A 103 2.06 2.18 4.42
C ALA A 103 2.76 2.51 5.75
N LEU A 104 2.44 3.66 6.31
CA LEU A 104 2.82 4.12 7.63
C LEU A 104 1.65 3.76 8.57
N ILE A 105 1.86 2.79 9.44
CA ILE A 105 0.80 2.16 10.21
C ILE A 105 0.98 2.46 11.69
N GLU A 106 0.09 3.29 12.22
CA GLU A 106 -0.05 3.56 13.65
C GLU A 106 -1.33 2.90 14.15
N GLY A 107 -1.24 2.16 15.24
CA GLY A 107 -2.38 1.55 15.92
C GLY A 107 -3.15 0.54 15.05
N ILE A 108 -4.46 0.75 14.86
CA ILE A 108 -5.38 -0.22 14.26
C ILE A 108 -5.25 -0.27 12.74
N CYS A 109 -4.99 -1.45 12.18
CA CYS A 109 -4.95 -1.74 10.74
C CYS A 109 -5.72 -3.04 10.46
N VAL A 110 -7.04 -2.95 10.35
CA VAL A 110 -7.95 -4.11 10.36
C VAL A 110 -8.90 -4.03 9.17
N GLY A 111 -9.38 -5.17 8.66
CA GLY A 111 -10.33 -5.25 7.56
C GLY A 111 -9.88 -4.46 6.34
N GLY A 112 -10.68 -3.51 5.86
CA GLY A 112 -10.35 -2.62 4.74
C GLY A 112 -9.04 -1.83 4.93
N GLY A 113 -8.65 -1.52 6.17
CA GLY A 113 -7.35 -0.93 6.48
C GLY A 113 -6.21 -1.88 6.13
N MET A 114 -6.32 -3.15 6.52
CA MET A 114 -5.35 -4.18 6.16
C MET A 114 -5.33 -4.46 4.66
N GLU A 115 -6.47 -4.38 3.98
CA GLU A 115 -6.55 -4.51 2.52
C GLU A 115 -5.79 -3.38 1.80
N ILE A 116 -5.94 -2.13 2.26
CA ILE A 116 -5.16 -0.99 1.74
C ILE A 116 -3.66 -1.21 1.98
N ALA A 117 -3.29 -1.59 3.22
CA ALA A 117 -1.90 -1.84 3.57
C ALA A 117 -1.29 -2.99 2.74
N ALA A 118 -2.05 -4.06 2.49
CA ALA A 118 -1.62 -5.18 1.64
C ALA A 118 -1.42 -4.78 0.16
N CYS A 119 -2.11 -3.74 -0.32
CA CYS A 119 -1.92 -3.20 -1.65
C CYS A 119 -0.66 -2.32 -1.79
N CYS A 120 -0.05 -1.89 -0.69
CA CYS A 120 1.20 -1.13 -0.68
C CYS A 120 2.42 -2.03 -0.89
N ASP A 121 3.52 -1.47 -1.37
CA ASP A 121 4.76 -2.24 -1.58
C ASP A 121 5.44 -2.56 -0.24
N LEU A 122 5.55 -1.59 0.66
CA LEU A 122 6.14 -1.76 1.99
C LEU A 122 5.20 -1.27 3.10
N ARG A 123 5.36 -1.83 4.29
CA ARG A 123 4.59 -1.54 5.50
C ARG A 123 5.54 -1.35 6.68
N VAL A 124 5.45 -0.18 7.32
CA VAL A 124 6.19 0.15 8.56
C VAL A 124 5.16 0.40 9.64
N CYS A 125 5.27 -0.22 10.80
CA CYS A 125 4.29 -0.09 11.87
C CYS A 125 4.92 0.11 13.25
N GLY A 126 4.14 0.66 14.17
CA GLY A 126 4.46 0.75 15.58
C GLY A 126 4.25 -0.56 16.32
N GLN A 127 4.92 -0.73 17.45
CA GLN A 127 4.79 -1.91 18.33
C GLN A 127 3.35 -2.10 18.85
N SER A 128 2.61 -1.01 19.05
CA SER A 128 1.20 -1.07 19.47
C SER A 128 0.24 -1.47 18.36
N SER A 129 0.68 -1.51 17.10
CA SER A 129 -0.20 -1.76 15.96
C SER A 129 -0.87 -3.14 16.04
N ARG A 130 -2.10 -3.21 15.48
CA ARG A 130 -2.96 -4.39 15.51
C ARG A 130 -3.48 -4.70 14.12
N PHE A 131 -3.43 -5.97 13.74
CA PHE A 131 -3.72 -6.45 12.40
C PHE A 131 -4.75 -7.58 12.42
N GLY A 132 -5.61 -7.65 11.40
CA GLY A 132 -6.55 -8.75 11.25
C GLY A 132 -7.69 -8.46 10.27
N VAL A 133 -8.47 -9.52 9.97
CA VAL A 133 -9.64 -9.44 9.10
C VAL A 133 -10.79 -10.22 9.76
N PRO A 134 -11.44 -9.67 10.81
CA PRO A 134 -12.42 -10.41 11.64
C PRO A 134 -13.81 -10.52 10.99
N ILE A 135 -13.92 -10.52 9.67
CA ILE A 135 -15.19 -10.49 8.90
C ILE A 135 -16.06 -11.70 9.09
N LYS A 136 -15.50 -12.85 9.55
CA LYS A 136 -16.31 -14.03 9.89
C LYS A 136 -17.37 -13.74 10.96
N ARG A 137 -17.10 -12.78 11.87
CA ARG A 137 -18.04 -12.37 12.90
C ARG A 137 -19.28 -11.65 12.35
N LEU A 138 -19.16 -11.16 11.11
CA LEU A 138 -20.25 -10.51 10.38
C LEU A 138 -20.92 -11.46 9.37
N GLY A 139 -20.48 -12.73 9.29
CA GLY A 139 -20.95 -13.65 8.27
C GLY A 139 -20.52 -13.26 6.84
N LEU A 140 -19.45 -12.49 6.71
CA LEU A 140 -18.94 -12.00 5.42
C LEU A 140 -17.74 -12.82 4.96
N THR A 141 -17.63 -12.98 3.64
CA THR A 141 -16.41 -13.45 3.00
C THR A 141 -15.53 -12.28 2.61
N MET A 142 -14.21 -12.44 2.63
CA MET A 142 -13.29 -11.56 1.93
C MET A 142 -13.47 -11.80 0.43
N ALA A 143 -13.76 -10.77 -0.34
CA ALA A 143 -13.95 -10.93 -1.78
C ALA A 143 -12.63 -11.39 -2.45
N ALA A 144 -12.73 -12.19 -3.52
CA ALA A 144 -11.56 -12.78 -4.17
C ALA A 144 -10.49 -11.74 -4.58
N LYS A 145 -10.91 -10.53 -4.97
CA LYS A 145 -9.99 -9.43 -5.31
C LYS A 145 -9.25 -8.86 -4.09
N GLU A 146 -9.89 -8.84 -2.94
CA GLU A 146 -9.33 -8.44 -1.66
C GLU A 146 -8.36 -9.51 -1.16
N LEU A 147 -8.78 -10.78 -1.20
CA LEU A 147 -7.95 -11.94 -0.85
C LEU A 147 -6.68 -12.03 -1.71
N GLN A 148 -6.76 -11.68 -2.99
CA GLN A 148 -5.59 -11.64 -3.87
C GLN A 148 -4.51 -10.69 -3.35
N ALA A 149 -4.89 -9.53 -2.79
CA ALA A 149 -3.94 -8.60 -2.19
C ALA A 149 -3.27 -9.18 -0.94
N LEU A 150 -4.05 -9.85 -0.08
CA LEU A 150 -3.53 -10.51 1.12
C LEU A 150 -2.56 -11.64 0.75
N LEU A 151 -2.92 -12.51 -0.20
CA LEU A 151 -2.06 -13.58 -0.70
C LEU A 151 -0.78 -13.06 -1.39
N GLY A 152 -0.78 -11.81 -1.85
CA GLY A 152 0.40 -11.15 -2.42
C GLY A 152 1.47 -10.77 -1.41
N ILE A 153 1.14 -10.74 -0.12
CA ILE A 153 2.07 -10.36 0.96
C ILE A 153 2.33 -11.50 1.95
N THR A 154 1.56 -12.60 1.88
CA THR A 154 1.73 -13.76 2.74
C THR A 154 1.40 -15.06 1.98
N ASN A 155 1.44 -16.19 2.64
CA ASN A 155 1.11 -17.49 2.05
C ASN A 155 -0.32 -17.93 2.36
N TYR A 156 -0.75 -19.04 1.71
CA TYR A 156 -2.09 -19.59 1.86
C TYR A 156 -2.45 -19.88 3.33
N SER A 157 -1.57 -20.55 4.08
CA SER A 157 -1.87 -20.97 5.45
C SER A 157 -2.08 -19.78 6.38
N ILE A 158 -1.24 -18.75 6.27
CA ILE A 158 -1.37 -17.51 7.06
C ILE A 158 -2.64 -16.75 6.66
N ALA A 159 -2.94 -16.66 5.36
CA ALA A 159 -4.18 -16.03 4.90
C ALA A 159 -5.42 -16.76 5.46
N MET A 160 -5.41 -18.10 5.49
CA MET A 160 -6.50 -18.89 6.06
C MET A 160 -6.59 -18.72 7.58
N GLU A 161 -5.48 -18.70 8.30
CA GLU A 161 -5.45 -18.39 9.73
C GLU A 161 -6.12 -17.05 10.03
N ILE A 162 -5.75 -15.98 9.30
CA ILE A 162 -6.33 -14.64 9.44
C ILE A 162 -7.85 -14.66 9.25
N LEU A 163 -8.32 -15.37 8.22
CA LEU A 163 -9.74 -15.37 7.86
C LEU A 163 -10.57 -16.34 8.69
N LEU A 164 -10.06 -17.54 8.94
CA LEU A 164 -10.79 -18.59 9.64
C LEU A 164 -10.80 -18.38 11.16
N GLU A 165 -9.68 -17.97 11.75
CA GLU A 165 -9.65 -17.60 13.16
C GLU A 165 -10.30 -16.24 13.41
N GLY A 166 -10.09 -15.26 12.52
CA GLY A 166 -10.64 -13.91 12.62
C GLY A 166 -10.21 -13.19 13.89
N ARG A 167 -9.03 -13.51 14.41
CA ARG A 167 -8.45 -12.84 15.57
C ARG A 167 -7.63 -11.62 15.17
N ILE A 168 -7.31 -10.80 16.14
CA ILE A 168 -6.45 -9.65 15.96
C ILE A 168 -5.04 -10.03 16.43
N MET A 169 -4.07 -9.79 15.57
CA MET A 169 -2.65 -10.06 15.79
C MET A 169 -1.91 -8.82 16.29
N SER A 170 -0.84 -9.02 17.05
CA SER A 170 0.11 -7.98 17.42
C SER A 170 1.01 -7.60 16.24
N ALA A 171 1.72 -6.47 16.37
CA ALA A 171 2.72 -6.04 15.39
C ALA A 171 3.87 -7.06 15.26
N LYS A 172 4.32 -7.63 16.39
CA LYS A 172 5.35 -8.69 16.41
C LYS A 172 4.93 -9.90 15.58
N GLU A 173 3.73 -10.40 15.83
CA GLU A 173 3.18 -11.55 15.12
C GLU A 173 2.97 -11.25 13.62
N ALA A 174 2.51 -10.05 13.28
CA ALA A 174 2.38 -9.60 11.90
C ALA A 174 3.74 -9.56 11.18
N TYR A 175 4.80 -9.19 11.88
CA TYR A 175 6.17 -9.22 11.35
C TYR A 175 6.65 -10.66 11.13
N GLU A 176 6.48 -11.55 12.11
CA GLU A 176 6.85 -12.95 12.00
C GLU A 176 6.12 -13.69 10.86
N LYS A 177 4.91 -13.23 10.52
CA LYS A 177 4.09 -13.72 9.41
C LYS A 177 4.29 -12.97 8.08
N ASN A 178 5.29 -12.09 7.98
CA ASN A 178 5.61 -11.28 6.80
C ASN A 178 4.50 -10.30 6.37
N LEU A 179 3.52 -10.02 7.23
CA LEU A 179 2.46 -9.05 6.94
C LEU A 179 2.97 -7.61 6.99
N VAL A 180 4.04 -7.35 7.73
CA VAL A 180 4.73 -6.06 7.79
C VAL A 180 6.24 -6.21 7.60
N ASN A 181 6.89 -5.17 7.07
CA ASN A 181 8.32 -5.20 6.76
C ASN A 181 9.19 -4.71 7.92
N LYS A 182 8.64 -3.80 8.77
CA LYS A 182 9.35 -3.23 9.91
C LYS A 182 8.38 -2.96 11.05
N VAL A 183 8.85 -3.22 12.27
CA VAL A 183 8.20 -2.85 13.53
C VAL A 183 9.18 -2.00 14.32
N VAL A 184 8.75 -0.83 14.76
CA VAL A 184 9.57 0.12 15.53
C VAL A 184 8.78 0.63 16.74
N PRO A 185 9.41 1.29 17.73
CA PRO A 185 8.68 2.02 18.77
C PRO A 185 7.65 2.97 18.16
N ASP A 186 6.52 3.17 18.83
CA ASP A 186 5.40 3.95 18.27
C ASP A 186 5.80 5.38 17.91
N GLU A 187 6.65 6.01 18.70
CA GLU A 187 7.21 7.34 18.48
C GLU A 187 8.13 7.45 17.26
N ASP A 188 8.69 6.33 16.79
CA ASP A 188 9.61 6.28 15.66
C ASP A 188 8.95 5.92 14.32
N VAL A 189 7.66 5.54 14.31
CA VAL A 189 6.97 5.03 13.11
C VAL A 189 7.03 6.02 11.96
N GLU A 190 6.69 7.28 12.21
CA GLU A 190 6.70 8.32 11.19
C GLU A 190 8.10 8.52 10.62
N LYS A 191 9.10 8.65 11.48
CA LYS A 191 10.51 8.80 11.11
C LYS A 191 11.01 7.64 10.26
N GLU A 192 10.71 6.40 10.67
CA GLU A 192 11.19 5.20 9.93
C GLU A 192 10.47 5.02 8.59
N ALA A 193 9.17 5.36 8.51
CA ALA A 193 8.43 5.31 7.25
C ALA A 193 8.97 6.34 6.24
N TYR A 194 9.25 7.56 6.68
CA TYR A 194 9.87 8.57 5.80
C TYR A 194 11.30 8.22 5.43
N LYS A 195 12.10 7.71 6.35
CA LYS A 195 13.45 7.20 6.04
C LYS A 195 13.39 6.10 4.98
N THR A 196 12.40 5.20 5.07
CA THR A 196 12.17 4.18 4.04
C THR A 196 11.83 4.82 2.69
N ALA A 197 10.95 5.83 2.68
CA ALA A 197 10.61 6.55 1.45
C ALA A 197 11.81 7.31 0.85
N GLU A 198 12.67 7.89 1.68
CA GLU A 198 13.91 8.55 1.24
C GLU A 198 14.91 7.56 0.63
N LEU A 199 15.07 6.38 1.23
CA LEU A 199 15.89 5.31 0.66
C LEU A 199 15.39 4.90 -0.73
N ILE A 200 14.07 4.75 -0.91
CA ILE A 200 13.46 4.48 -2.22
C ILE A 200 13.77 5.62 -3.20
N CYS A 201 13.62 6.87 -2.76
CA CYS A 201 13.87 8.06 -3.59
C CYS A 201 15.36 8.22 -3.99
N GLY A 202 16.28 7.63 -3.24
CA GLY A 202 17.71 7.58 -3.53
C GLY A 202 18.06 6.74 -4.74
N GLY A 203 17.19 5.83 -5.19
CA GLY A 203 17.38 4.99 -6.37
C GLY A 203 16.92 5.64 -7.68
N ALA A 204 17.26 5.01 -8.81
CA ALA A 204 16.79 5.40 -10.14
C ALA A 204 15.27 5.18 -10.27
N PRO A 205 14.46 6.23 -10.52
CA PRO A 205 13.00 6.11 -10.42
C PRO A 205 12.38 5.17 -11.46
N LYS A 206 12.91 5.12 -12.69
CA LYS A 206 12.44 4.17 -13.72
C LYS A 206 12.70 2.73 -13.29
N VAL A 207 13.85 2.45 -12.70
CA VAL A 207 14.23 1.11 -12.24
C VAL A 207 13.29 0.64 -11.13
N ALA A 208 12.99 1.49 -10.15
CA ALA A 208 12.04 1.17 -9.09
C ALA A 208 10.65 0.80 -9.65
N ARG A 209 10.16 1.56 -10.65
CA ARG A 209 8.89 1.29 -11.34
C ARG A 209 8.92 -0.01 -12.13
N TRP A 210 10.02 -0.31 -12.81
CA TRP A 210 10.18 -1.56 -13.57
C TRP A 210 10.25 -2.77 -12.64
N HIS A 211 11.01 -2.71 -11.53
CA HIS A 211 11.01 -3.78 -10.54
C HIS A 211 9.60 -4.09 -10.04
N LYS A 212 8.82 -3.05 -9.72
CA LYS A 212 7.42 -3.20 -9.30
C LYS A 212 6.55 -3.83 -10.40
N GLN A 213 6.73 -3.41 -11.66
CA GLN A 213 6.05 -3.99 -12.81
C GLN A 213 6.42 -5.46 -13.01
N PHE A 214 7.72 -5.80 -12.95
CA PHE A 214 8.20 -7.17 -13.14
C PHE A 214 7.66 -8.11 -12.07
N ALA A 215 7.79 -7.72 -10.80
CA ALA A 215 7.29 -8.52 -9.70
C ALA A 215 5.78 -8.80 -9.83
N LYS A 216 4.98 -7.79 -10.14
CA LYS A 216 3.53 -7.94 -10.34
C LYS A 216 3.18 -8.87 -11.48
N GLU A 217 3.85 -8.72 -12.64
CA GLU A 217 3.56 -9.54 -13.81
C GLU A 217 3.94 -11.00 -13.55
N ILE A 218 5.08 -11.24 -12.89
CA ILE A 218 5.52 -12.60 -12.53
C ILE A 218 4.53 -13.21 -11.51
N LEU A 219 4.15 -12.49 -10.47
CA LEU A 219 3.18 -12.98 -9.48
C LEU A 219 1.81 -13.29 -10.10
N LYS A 220 1.38 -12.47 -11.07
CA LYS A 220 0.09 -12.63 -11.75
C LYS A 220 0.08 -13.82 -12.72
N THR A 221 1.17 -14.04 -13.44
CA THR A 221 1.20 -15.00 -14.57
C THR A 221 2.01 -16.26 -14.27
N GLY A 222 2.86 -16.25 -13.24
CA GLY A 222 3.85 -17.29 -12.96
C GLY A 222 4.94 -17.40 -14.03
N LYS A 223 5.01 -16.45 -14.99
CA LYS A 223 5.87 -16.55 -16.17
C LYS A 223 6.69 -15.28 -16.40
N VAL A 224 7.91 -15.47 -16.89
CA VAL A 224 8.76 -14.41 -17.43
C VAL A 224 8.63 -14.41 -18.95
N THR A 225 7.89 -13.44 -19.50
CA THR A 225 7.76 -13.29 -20.95
C THR A 225 9.00 -12.64 -21.56
N SER A 226 9.29 -12.93 -22.87
CA SER A 226 10.40 -12.26 -23.59
C SER A 226 10.25 -10.73 -23.56
N LYS A 227 9.02 -10.22 -23.63
CA LYS A 227 8.74 -8.77 -23.50
C LYS A 227 9.19 -8.22 -22.15
N LEU A 228 8.88 -8.93 -21.05
CA LEU A 228 9.25 -8.52 -19.70
C LEU A 228 10.77 -8.58 -19.49
N ASN A 229 11.39 -9.68 -19.98
CA ASN A 229 12.83 -9.84 -19.94
C ASN A 229 13.56 -8.73 -20.72
N ASN A 230 13.14 -8.45 -21.95
CA ASN A 230 13.73 -7.39 -22.77
C ASN A 230 13.55 -5.99 -22.16
N LEU A 231 12.46 -5.76 -21.42
CA LEU A 231 12.29 -4.50 -20.70
C LEU A 231 13.34 -4.31 -19.60
N GLY A 232 13.83 -5.41 -18.99
CA GLY A 232 14.91 -5.37 -18.00
C GLY A 232 16.21 -4.80 -18.55
N TYR A 233 16.53 -5.07 -19.81
CA TYR A 233 17.75 -4.55 -20.44
C TYR A 233 17.68 -3.05 -20.81
N LYS A 234 16.47 -2.48 -20.91
CA LYS A 234 16.31 -1.05 -21.22
C LYS A 234 16.88 -0.11 -20.16
N CYS A 235 17.19 -0.59 -18.97
CA CYS A 235 17.83 0.24 -17.95
C CYS A 235 19.22 0.71 -18.41
N TYR A 236 19.96 -0.09 -19.19
CA TYR A 236 21.29 0.24 -19.70
C TYR A 236 21.27 1.44 -20.67
N ASP A 237 20.15 1.70 -21.33
CA ASP A 237 19.97 2.81 -22.27
C ASP A 237 19.57 4.12 -21.57
N THR A 238 19.41 4.12 -20.23
CA THR A 238 18.97 5.30 -19.48
C THR A 238 20.15 6.18 -19.06
N LYS A 239 19.89 7.49 -18.98
CA LYS A 239 20.86 8.43 -18.36
C LYS A 239 21.12 8.10 -16.89
N ASP A 240 20.11 7.56 -16.19
CA ASP A 240 20.24 7.18 -14.80
C ASP A 240 21.20 6.00 -14.61
N PHE A 241 21.25 5.05 -15.55
CA PHE A 241 22.30 4.01 -15.54
C PHE A 241 23.71 4.62 -15.65
N GLN A 242 23.92 5.56 -16.59
CA GLN A 242 25.21 6.23 -16.76
C GLN A 242 25.61 7.04 -15.51
N ILE A 243 24.64 7.72 -14.87
CA ILE A 243 24.86 8.44 -13.61
C ILE A 243 25.26 7.46 -12.51
N GLY A 244 24.52 6.37 -12.34
CA GLY A 244 24.77 5.36 -11.31
C GLY A 244 26.14 4.70 -11.47
N TYR A 245 26.42 4.22 -12.65
CA TYR A 245 27.70 3.58 -13.00
C TYR A 245 28.89 4.50 -12.73
N LYS A 246 28.86 5.74 -13.26
CA LYS A 246 29.96 6.72 -13.04
C LYS A 246 30.11 7.09 -11.57
N SER A 247 28.99 7.33 -10.86
CA SER A 247 29.02 7.66 -9.43
C SER A 247 29.59 6.52 -8.59
N PHE A 248 29.32 5.27 -8.96
CA PHE A 248 29.89 4.10 -8.29
C PHE A 248 31.43 4.07 -8.43
N LEU A 249 31.95 4.27 -9.66
CA LEU A 249 33.39 4.29 -9.91
C LEU A 249 34.10 5.44 -9.19
N THR A 250 33.45 6.61 -9.12
CA THR A 250 34.04 7.81 -8.47
C THR A 250 33.71 7.88 -6.96
N LYS A 251 33.05 6.87 -6.40
CA LYS A 251 32.60 6.83 -4.98
C LYS A 251 31.79 8.06 -4.56
N THR A 252 30.97 8.60 -5.47
CA THR A 252 30.10 9.75 -5.23
C THR A 252 28.64 9.33 -5.13
N LYS A 253 27.78 10.15 -4.47
CA LYS A 253 26.35 9.89 -4.38
C LYS A 253 25.65 10.23 -5.71
N PRO A 254 24.94 9.28 -6.37
CA PRO A 254 24.27 9.54 -7.63
C PRO A 254 23.09 10.51 -7.47
N LYS A 255 22.88 11.38 -8.46
CA LYS A 255 21.73 12.30 -8.55
C LYS A 255 20.88 11.92 -9.77
N PHE A 256 20.03 10.92 -9.60
CA PHE A 256 19.18 10.40 -10.68
C PHE A 256 18.13 11.41 -11.16
N LYS A 257 17.90 11.45 -12.47
CA LYS A 257 17.07 12.44 -13.17
C LYS A 257 15.76 11.89 -13.75
N ASN A 258 15.52 10.57 -13.61
CA ASN A 258 14.36 9.89 -14.20
C ASN A 258 14.30 9.97 -15.74
N LYS A 259 15.44 9.88 -16.41
CA LYS A 259 15.59 10.03 -17.88
C LYS A 259 16.29 8.82 -18.49
#